data_5f02c0f3742415e155a24a294462592a
#
_entry.id   5f02c0f3742415e155a24a294462592a
#
_cell.length_a   1.000
_cell.length_b   1.000
_cell.length_c   1.000
_cell.angle_alpha   90.00
_cell.angle_beta   90.00
_cell.angle_gamma   90.00
#
_symmetry.space_group_name_H-M   'P 1'
#
loop_
_entity.id
_entity.type
_entity.pdbx_description
1 polymer ?
#
loop_
_entity_poly.entity_id
_entity_poly.type
_entity_poly.pdbx_seq_one_letter_code
_entity_poly.pdbx_strand_id
1 'polypeptide(L)'
;MSWSGPSNVSCLAAGAAGYVSQNLRKLGNEIHLVSCIGEDLFGEMITISLKKVGINTGYIQIEKGTEGAIAIFLLLFGDKKRPLTFRLPTHHGWPPKFDKKNRKYLLNVDLFHSAGYLHFPDLWNTEIIDIYKESKEKGIKTSIDPQFPLIDLPKPWINVLKPFIKYVDIIMIDENEALNISGKNTIQEAANFLYNEGLKTIAIKQGAKGVLVKNELVMEQIPAIPPKEFVDSIGAGDSFDAGFLQGLLEEKDIISAAKMGVKAASLSIEATGGTESFPFRKDL
;
A
#
# COMPACT_ATOMS: atom_id res chain seq x y z
N MET A 1 -31.40 27.63 5.26
CA MET A 1 -30.53 26.46 5.05
C MET A 1 -30.26 25.83 6.40
N SER A 2 -30.83 24.68 6.68
CA SER A 2 -30.44 23.90 7.88
C SER A 2 -29.14 23.18 7.58
N TRP A 3 -28.06 23.51 8.28
CA TRP A 3 -26.82 22.79 8.21
C TRP A 3 -26.93 21.58 9.14
N SER A 4 -26.99 20.38 8.57
CA SER A 4 -26.82 19.16 9.34
C SER A 4 -25.33 18.79 9.27
N GLY A 5 -24.65 18.76 10.41
CA GLY A 5 -23.27 18.29 10.49
C GLY A 5 -23.13 16.83 10.04
N PRO A 6 -21.90 16.31 9.90
CA PRO A 6 -21.66 14.92 9.50
C PRO A 6 -22.36 13.97 10.49
N SER A 7 -23.06 12.96 9.96
CA SER A 7 -23.77 11.97 10.78
C SER A 7 -22.82 10.99 11.47
N ASN A 8 -21.63 10.76 10.90
CA ASN A 8 -20.60 9.89 11.45
C ASN A 8 -19.22 10.47 11.24
N VAL A 9 -18.36 10.37 12.25
CA VAL A 9 -16.92 10.67 12.19
C VAL A 9 -16.17 9.44 12.66
N SER A 10 -15.28 8.93 11.79
CA SER A 10 -14.38 7.82 12.13
C SER A 10 -12.94 8.32 12.11
N CYS A 11 -12.15 7.93 13.12
CA CYS A 11 -10.72 8.21 13.17
C CYS A 11 -9.96 6.88 13.10
N LEU A 12 -9.13 6.73 12.07
CA LEU A 12 -8.50 5.46 11.72
C LEU A 12 -6.99 5.64 11.59
N ALA A 13 -6.22 4.63 12.00
CA ALA A 13 -4.83 4.52 11.61
C ALA A 13 -4.78 4.19 10.10
N ALA A 14 -4.29 5.14 9.32
CA ALA A 14 -4.32 5.12 7.87
C ALA A 14 -2.90 5.10 7.27
N GLY A 15 -2.81 5.43 5.99
CA GLY A 15 -1.59 5.35 5.19
C GLY A 15 -1.38 3.95 4.61
N ALA A 16 -0.73 3.86 3.44
CA ALA A 16 -0.60 2.61 2.71
C ALA A 16 0.00 1.48 3.56
N ALA A 17 1.14 1.72 4.23
CA ALA A 17 1.74 0.73 5.14
C ALA A 17 0.81 0.39 6.33
N GLY A 18 0.04 1.35 6.83
CA GLY A 18 -0.93 1.15 7.89
C GLY A 18 -2.08 0.24 7.46
N TYR A 19 -2.66 0.47 6.29
CA TYR A 19 -3.73 -0.36 5.73
C TYR A 19 -3.25 -1.78 5.41
N VAL A 20 -2.17 -1.92 4.64
CA VAL A 20 -1.64 -3.24 4.26
C VAL A 20 -1.27 -4.06 5.50
N SER A 21 -0.62 -3.46 6.49
CA SER A 21 -0.22 -4.15 7.72
C SER A 21 -1.42 -4.65 8.54
N GLN A 22 -2.45 -3.82 8.73
CA GLN A 22 -3.67 -4.20 9.43
C GLN A 22 -4.42 -5.31 8.68
N ASN A 23 -4.53 -5.19 7.37
CA ASN A 23 -5.22 -6.15 6.52
C ASN A 23 -4.50 -7.51 6.50
N LEU A 24 -3.17 -7.54 6.33
CA LEU A 24 -2.38 -8.77 6.43
C LEU A 24 -2.43 -9.38 7.84
N ARG A 25 -2.45 -8.56 8.90
CA ARG A 25 -2.64 -9.05 10.27
C ARG A 25 -3.98 -9.75 10.45
N LYS A 26 -5.06 -9.19 9.86
CA LYS A 26 -6.40 -9.78 9.87
C LYS A 26 -6.47 -11.12 9.11
N LEU A 27 -5.59 -11.33 8.11
CA LEU A 27 -5.40 -12.61 7.41
C LEU A 27 -4.56 -13.63 8.19
N GLY A 28 -4.04 -13.27 9.37
CA GLY A 28 -3.34 -14.18 10.28
C GLY A 28 -1.81 -14.06 10.26
N ASN A 29 -1.24 -13.14 9.48
CA ASN A 29 0.21 -12.97 9.41
C ASN A 29 0.79 -12.31 10.67
N GLU A 30 2.03 -12.60 10.99
CA GLU A 30 2.83 -11.79 11.89
C GLU A 30 3.36 -10.58 11.14
N ILE A 31 3.19 -9.38 11.72
CA ILE A 31 3.53 -8.13 11.04
C ILE A 31 4.68 -7.43 11.74
N HIS A 32 5.75 -7.23 10.99
CA HIS A 32 6.90 -6.41 11.35
C HIS A 32 6.73 -5.02 10.70
N LEU A 33 6.16 -4.06 11.45
CA LEU A 33 5.94 -2.71 10.95
C LEU A 33 7.03 -1.75 11.43
N VAL A 34 7.75 -1.15 10.47
CA VAL A 34 8.64 -0.02 10.70
C VAL A 34 8.06 1.20 10.02
N SER A 35 7.82 2.25 10.79
CA SER A 35 7.19 3.50 10.34
C SER A 35 7.65 4.66 11.22
N CYS A 36 7.21 5.87 10.90
CA CYS A 36 7.42 7.05 11.72
C CYS A 36 6.10 7.79 11.95
N ILE A 37 5.91 8.33 13.15
CA ILE A 37 4.73 9.10 13.56
C ILE A 37 5.18 10.35 14.32
N GLY A 38 4.31 11.37 14.41
CA GLY A 38 4.54 12.55 15.22
C GLY A 38 4.40 12.29 16.73
N GLU A 39 4.99 13.19 17.53
CA GLU A 39 4.83 13.21 18.99
C GLU A 39 3.61 14.03 19.39
N ASP A 40 2.43 13.53 19.03
CA ASP A 40 1.15 14.18 19.28
C ASP A 40 0.01 13.19 19.57
N LEU A 41 -1.18 13.72 19.82
CA LEU A 41 -2.38 12.90 20.07
C LEU A 41 -2.69 11.92 18.92
N PHE A 42 -2.42 12.31 17.66
CA PHE A 42 -2.70 11.45 16.51
C PHE A 42 -1.69 10.28 16.44
N GLY A 43 -0.42 10.52 16.77
CA GLY A 43 0.59 9.46 16.91
C GLY A 43 0.22 8.45 18.00
N GLU A 44 -0.31 8.93 19.14
CA GLU A 44 -0.83 8.05 20.19
C GLU A 44 -2.02 7.24 19.71
N MET A 45 -2.99 7.84 19.01
CA MET A 45 -4.14 7.16 18.45
C MET A 45 -3.75 6.08 17.44
N ILE A 46 -2.80 6.37 16.55
CA ILE A 46 -2.26 5.38 15.61
C ILE A 46 -1.65 4.21 16.37
N THR A 47 -0.81 4.48 17.36
CA THR A 47 -0.16 3.44 18.18
C THR A 47 -1.17 2.55 18.89
N ILE A 48 -2.21 3.14 19.50
CA ILE A 48 -3.29 2.41 20.18
C ILE A 48 -4.06 1.55 19.17
N SER A 49 -4.41 2.10 18.02
CA SER A 49 -5.17 1.39 16.98
C SER A 49 -4.41 0.17 16.45
N LEU A 50 -3.12 0.33 16.17
CA LEU A 50 -2.26 -0.76 15.69
C LEU A 50 -2.05 -1.85 16.74
N LYS A 51 -1.84 -1.47 18.02
CA LYS A 51 -1.77 -2.44 19.13
C LYS A 51 -3.05 -3.22 19.29
N LYS A 52 -4.21 -2.57 19.15
CA LYS A 52 -5.52 -3.21 19.27
C LYS A 52 -5.73 -4.35 18.27
N VAL A 53 -5.17 -4.23 17.07
CA VAL A 53 -5.22 -5.28 16.04
C VAL A 53 -4.03 -6.26 16.13
N GLY A 54 -3.18 -6.14 17.15
CA GLY A 54 -2.09 -7.08 17.43
C GLY A 54 -0.82 -6.84 16.62
N ILE A 55 -0.59 -5.60 16.14
CA ILE A 55 0.66 -5.20 15.50
C ILE A 55 1.64 -4.71 16.56
N ASN A 56 2.89 -5.19 16.47
CA ASN A 56 3.96 -4.72 17.32
C ASN A 56 4.38 -3.30 16.92
N THR A 57 4.17 -2.34 17.82
CA THR A 57 4.49 -0.93 17.58
C THR A 57 5.87 -0.50 18.10
N GLY A 58 6.67 -1.43 18.62
CA GLY A 58 7.99 -1.14 19.22
C GLY A 58 9.06 -0.70 18.22
N TYR A 59 8.75 -0.75 16.92
CA TYR A 59 9.61 -0.31 15.82
C TYR A 59 9.03 0.89 15.05
N ILE A 60 7.92 1.46 15.53
CA ILE A 60 7.40 2.73 15.06
C ILE A 60 8.18 3.82 15.77
N GLN A 61 8.83 4.68 15.00
CA GLN A 61 9.63 5.79 15.50
C GLN A 61 8.72 6.99 15.78
N ILE A 62 9.01 7.70 16.85
CA ILE A 62 8.30 8.92 17.22
C ILE A 62 9.26 10.08 16.94
N GLU A 63 8.87 10.95 16.00
CA GLU A 63 9.64 12.16 15.72
C GLU A 63 9.22 13.27 16.68
N LYS A 64 10.17 13.68 17.55
CA LYS A 64 9.92 14.61 18.63
C LYS A 64 9.64 16.03 18.14
N GLY A 65 8.69 16.69 18.81
CA GLY A 65 8.35 18.07 18.51
C GLY A 65 7.65 18.27 17.16
N THR A 66 7.07 17.22 16.62
CA THR A 66 6.39 17.24 15.32
C THR A 66 4.94 16.75 15.44
N GLU A 67 4.08 17.28 14.59
CA GLU A 67 2.69 16.87 14.50
C GLU A 67 2.54 15.69 13.53
N GLY A 68 1.64 14.76 13.81
CA GLY A 68 1.35 13.61 12.96
C GLY A 68 0.70 13.98 11.63
N ALA A 69 0.90 13.15 10.63
CA ALA A 69 0.22 13.31 9.35
C ALA A 69 -1.28 13.03 9.49
N ILE A 70 -2.11 13.99 9.08
CA ILE A 70 -3.57 13.91 9.12
C ILE A 70 -4.12 14.06 7.72
N ALA A 71 -5.03 13.17 7.34
CA ALA A 71 -5.85 13.32 6.15
C ALA A 71 -7.33 13.32 6.56
N ILE A 72 -8.08 14.29 6.11
CA ILE A 72 -9.52 14.38 6.34
C ILE A 72 -10.22 14.04 5.03
N PHE A 73 -11.03 13.00 5.04
CA PHE A 73 -11.83 12.57 3.91
C PHE A 73 -13.29 12.93 4.16
N LEU A 74 -13.86 13.75 3.28
CA LEU A 74 -15.26 14.14 3.34
C LEU A 74 -16.05 13.35 2.29
N LEU A 75 -16.90 12.42 2.75
CA LEU A 75 -17.88 11.72 1.93
C LEU A 75 -19.16 12.57 1.87
N LEU A 76 -19.27 13.40 0.84
CA LEU A 76 -20.36 14.37 0.72
C LEU A 76 -21.50 13.84 -0.16
N PHE A 77 -22.75 14.04 0.32
CA PHE A 77 -23.97 13.87 -0.47
C PHE A 77 -24.20 12.49 -1.09
N GLY A 78 -23.65 11.43 -0.49
CA GLY A 78 -23.78 10.08 -1.04
C GLY A 78 -23.11 9.91 -2.41
N ASP A 79 -22.25 10.85 -2.80
CA ASP A 79 -21.46 10.71 -4.02
C ASP A 79 -20.42 9.61 -3.82
N LYS A 80 -20.57 8.53 -4.57
CA LYS A 80 -19.71 7.34 -4.55
C LYS A 80 -18.34 7.56 -5.20
N LYS A 81 -17.99 8.80 -5.54
CA LYS A 81 -16.68 9.17 -6.06
C LYS A 81 -15.68 9.36 -4.93
N ARG A 82 -14.40 9.48 -5.31
CA ARG A 82 -13.33 9.78 -4.36
C ARG A 82 -13.73 10.97 -3.48
N PRO A 83 -13.64 10.83 -2.16
CA PRO A 83 -13.99 11.91 -1.24
C PRO A 83 -13.07 13.11 -1.45
N LEU A 84 -13.55 14.28 -1.12
CA LEU A 84 -12.71 15.46 -1.01
C LEU A 84 -11.69 15.21 0.11
N THR A 85 -10.41 15.28 -0.22
CA THR A 85 -9.33 15.00 0.72
C THR A 85 -8.60 16.28 1.08
N PHE A 86 -8.53 16.58 2.37
CA PHE A 86 -7.64 17.59 2.92
C PHE A 86 -6.47 16.91 3.57
N ARG A 87 -5.26 17.28 3.18
CA ARG A 87 -4.03 16.91 3.89
C ARG A 87 -3.45 18.18 4.50
N LEU A 88 -3.01 18.12 5.75
CA LEU A 88 -2.32 19.24 6.35
C LEU A 88 -0.96 19.44 5.67
N PRO A 89 -0.61 20.69 5.29
CA PRO A 89 0.60 20.95 4.47
C PRO A 89 1.93 20.58 5.13
N THR A 90 1.95 20.43 6.44
CA THR A 90 3.16 20.17 7.22
C THR A 90 3.70 18.75 7.09
N HIS A 91 3.01 17.84 6.35
CA HIS A 91 3.26 16.43 6.54
C HIS A 91 3.43 15.67 5.23
N HIS A 92 4.65 15.75 4.71
CA HIS A 92 5.17 14.72 3.81
C HIS A 92 5.51 13.42 4.57
N GLY A 93 5.21 13.34 5.89
CA GLY A 93 5.65 12.28 6.78
C GLY A 93 7.19 12.21 6.86
N TRP A 94 7.71 11.76 7.99
CA TRP A 94 9.14 11.49 8.07
C TRP A 94 9.39 10.06 7.68
N PRO A 95 10.38 9.79 6.80
CA PRO A 95 10.75 8.43 6.52
C PRO A 95 11.31 7.79 7.80
N PRO A 96 11.02 6.51 8.05
CA PRO A 96 11.64 5.81 9.17
C PRO A 96 13.14 5.71 8.94
N LYS A 97 13.92 5.84 10.03
CA LYS A 97 15.37 5.59 10.01
C LYS A 97 15.61 4.09 10.08
N PHE A 98 16.49 3.57 9.23
CA PHE A 98 16.84 2.16 9.19
C PHE A 98 18.09 1.85 10.01
N ASP A 99 18.02 2.08 11.34
CA ASP A 99 19.08 1.72 12.24
C ASP A 99 19.32 0.19 12.29
N LYS A 100 20.40 -0.22 12.94
CA LYS A 100 20.79 -1.64 13.03
C LYS A 100 19.67 -2.53 13.62
N LYS A 101 18.87 -1.99 14.57
CA LYS A 101 17.78 -2.71 15.22
C LYS A 101 16.61 -2.91 14.24
N ASN A 102 16.17 -1.83 13.58
CA ASN A 102 15.09 -1.88 12.61
C ASN A 102 15.44 -2.75 11.41
N ARG A 103 16.68 -2.64 10.92
CA ARG A 103 17.19 -3.46 9.81
C ARG A 103 17.15 -4.95 10.13
N LYS A 104 17.64 -5.36 11.32
CA LYS A 104 17.55 -6.76 11.75
C LYS A 104 16.11 -7.27 11.82
N TYR A 105 15.19 -6.42 12.28
CA TYR A 105 13.77 -6.75 12.38
C TYR A 105 13.13 -6.93 11.01
N LEU A 106 13.41 -6.03 10.06
CA LEU A 106 12.88 -6.10 8.69
C LEU A 106 13.46 -7.28 7.88
N LEU A 107 14.66 -7.74 8.20
CA LEU A 107 15.32 -8.84 7.50
C LEU A 107 15.09 -10.23 8.11
N ASN A 108 14.09 -10.35 9.00
CA ASN A 108 13.66 -11.61 9.61
C ASN A 108 12.18 -11.88 9.30
N VAL A 109 11.85 -11.93 8.01
CA VAL A 109 10.49 -12.07 7.49
C VAL A 109 10.50 -12.94 6.21
N ASP A 110 9.34 -13.41 5.81
CA ASP A 110 9.18 -14.15 4.54
C ASP A 110 9.00 -13.20 3.35
N LEU A 111 8.44 -12.01 3.62
CA LEU A 111 8.19 -10.97 2.63
C LEU A 111 8.55 -9.59 3.21
N PHE A 112 9.38 -8.83 2.50
CA PHE A 112 9.59 -7.40 2.72
C PHE A 112 8.72 -6.59 1.76
N HIS A 113 7.82 -5.76 2.31
CA HIS A 113 6.96 -4.87 1.54
C HIS A 113 7.21 -3.41 1.91
N SER A 114 7.37 -2.56 0.92
CA SER A 114 7.45 -1.11 1.09
C SER A 114 6.25 -0.44 0.42
N ALA A 115 5.55 0.41 1.17
CA ALA A 115 4.41 1.18 0.68
C ALA A 115 4.69 2.68 0.76
N GLY A 116 4.36 3.42 -0.32
CA GLY A 116 4.47 4.87 -0.37
C GLY A 116 5.87 5.41 -0.66
N TYR A 117 6.74 4.66 -1.33
CA TYR A 117 8.12 5.11 -1.60
C TYR A 117 8.19 6.45 -2.33
N LEU A 118 7.31 6.69 -3.31
CA LEU A 118 7.28 7.97 -4.04
C LEU A 118 6.68 9.12 -3.22
N HIS A 119 6.01 8.83 -2.10
CA HIS A 119 5.54 9.84 -1.16
C HIS A 119 6.66 10.52 -0.37
N PHE A 120 7.80 9.81 -0.20
CA PHE A 120 8.87 10.22 0.70
C PHE A 120 10.19 10.43 -0.04
N PRO A 121 10.44 11.62 -0.64
CA PRO A 121 11.71 11.91 -1.32
C PRO A 121 12.95 11.66 -0.46
N ASP A 122 12.83 11.85 0.85
CA ASP A 122 13.91 11.60 1.81
C ASP A 122 14.27 10.11 1.97
N LEU A 123 13.44 9.19 1.47
CA LEU A 123 13.79 7.76 1.36
C LEU A 123 14.62 7.45 0.12
N TRP A 124 14.60 8.33 -0.87
CA TRP A 124 15.25 8.03 -2.14
C TRP A 124 16.77 7.98 -1.97
N ASN A 125 17.38 6.93 -2.54
CA ASN A 125 18.81 6.69 -2.46
C ASN A 125 19.38 6.55 -1.03
N THR A 126 18.57 6.05 -0.11
CA THR A 126 18.95 5.78 1.28
C THR A 126 19.13 4.29 1.55
N GLU A 127 19.28 3.93 2.83
CA GLU A 127 19.48 2.55 3.29
C GLU A 127 18.34 1.59 2.93
N ILE A 128 17.18 2.07 2.48
CA ILE A 128 16.11 1.19 2.00
C ILE A 128 16.55 0.36 0.79
N ILE A 129 17.43 0.89 -0.04
CA ILE A 129 18.04 0.18 -1.18
C ILE A 129 18.83 -1.03 -0.69
N ASP A 130 19.59 -0.86 0.37
CA ASP A 130 20.36 -1.94 0.99
C ASP A 130 19.44 -3.00 1.60
N ILE A 131 18.30 -2.60 2.17
CA ILE A 131 17.32 -3.55 2.71
C ILE A 131 16.75 -4.42 1.59
N TYR A 132 16.40 -3.83 0.44
CA TYR A 132 15.95 -4.58 -0.74
C TYR A 132 17.03 -5.57 -1.22
N LYS A 133 18.27 -5.09 -1.33
CA LYS A 133 19.41 -5.92 -1.72
C LYS A 133 19.64 -7.09 -0.77
N GLU A 134 19.73 -6.82 0.53
CA GLU A 134 19.93 -7.88 1.55
C GLU A 134 18.74 -8.83 1.65
N SER A 135 17.52 -8.33 1.49
CA SER A 135 16.33 -9.19 1.41
C SER A 135 16.48 -10.20 0.27
N LYS A 136 16.91 -9.74 -0.91
CA LYS A 136 17.15 -10.59 -2.06
C LYS A 136 18.25 -11.62 -1.81
N GLU A 137 19.37 -11.21 -1.22
CA GLU A 137 20.49 -12.08 -0.86
C GLU A 137 20.09 -13.15 0.16
N LYS A 138 19.12 -12.86 1.02
CA LYS A 138 18.57 -13.79 2.03
C LYS A 138 17.42 -14.66 1.51
N GLY A 139 17.00 -14.48 0.25
CA GLY A 139 15.86 -15.20 -0.30
C GLY A 139 14.49 -14.71 0.21
N ILE A 140 14.44 -13.56 0.87
CA ILE A 140 13.20 -12.89 1.28
C ILE A 140 12.51 -12.35 0.03
N LYS A 141 11.23 -12.64 -0.16
CA LYS A 141 10.42 -12.04 -1.23
C LYS A 141 10.35 -10.53 -1.03
N THR A 142 10.43 -9.77 -2.10
CA THR A 142 10.37 -8.30 -2.02
C THR A 142 9.21 -7.74 -2.82
N SER A 143 8.53 -6.76 -2.27
CA SER A 143 7.40 -6.11 -2.93
C SER A 143 7.37 -4.61 -2.68
N ILE A 144 6.74 -3.88 -3.59
CA ILE A 144 6.55 -2.44 -3.49
C ILE A 144 5.17 -2.03 -4.02
N ASP A 145 4.51 -1.12 -3.30
CA ASP A 145 3.52 -0.19 -3.84
C ASP A 145 4.11 1.23 -3.70
N PRO A 146 4.64 1.81 -4.77
CA PRO A 146 5.33 3.09 -4.70
C PRO A 146 4.39 4.26 -4.39
N GLN A 147 3.11 4.13 -4.67
CA GLN A 147 2.07 5.17 -4.57
C GLN A 147 2.34 6.37 -5.50
N PHE A 148 1.33 7.21 -5.67
CA PHE A 148 1.45 8.42 -6.48
C PHE A 148 2.29 9.48 -5.74
N PRO A 149 3.30 10.13 -6.36
CA PRO A 149 4.14 11.10 -5.68
C PRO A 149 3.32 12.31 -5.18
N LEU A 150 3.68 12.83 -4.01
CA LEU A 150 3.05 14.03 -3.42
C LEU A 150 3.68 15.34 -3.89
N ILE A 151 4.79 15.23 -4.64
CA ILE A 151 5.50 16.36 -5.27
C ILE A 151 5.40 16.27 -6.78
N ASP A 152 5.66 17.36 -7.47
CA ASP A 152 5.81 17.34 -8.93
C ASP A 152 7.09 16.60 -9.29
N LEU A 153 6.93 15.38 -9.82
CA LEU A 153 8.02 14.49 -10.18
C LEU A 153 8.09 14.37 -11.72
N PRO A 154 9.22 14.74 -12.33
CA PRO A 154 9.40 14.58 -13.79
C PRO A 154 9.28 13.12 -14.24
N LYS A 155 8.52 12.90 -15.30
CA LYS A 155 8.34 11.57 -15.91
C LYS A 155 9.49 11.20 -16.85
N PRO A 156 9.81 9.91 -17.01
CA PRO A 156 9.19 8.75 -16.37
C PRO A 156 9.74 8.52 -14.95
N TRP A 157 8.86 8.17 -14.02
CA TRP A 157 9.22 8.01 -12.61
C TRP A 157 10.08 6.77 -12.34
N ILE A 158 10.23 5.88 -13.31
CA ILE A 158 11.15 4.73 -13.20
C ILE A 158 12.55 5.15 -12.77
N ASN A 159 12.98 6.38 -13.11
CA ASN A 159 14.30 6.88 -12.77
C ASN A 159 14.54 6.92 -11.25
N VAL A 160 13.49 7.13 -10.44
CA VAL A 160 13.57 7.09 -8.98
C VAL A 160 13.64 5.66 -8.46
N LEU A 161 13.05 4.70 -9.16
CA LEU A 161 13.04 3.29 -8.77
C LEU A 161 14.27 2.51 -9.26
N LYS A 162 14.93 2.97 -10.33
CA LYS A 162 16.09 2.30 -10.96
C LYS A 162 17.18 1.85 -9.99
N PRO A 163 17.55 2.59 -8.93
CA PRO A 163 18.62 2.17 -8.03
C PRO A 163 18.38 0.80 -7.38
N PHE A 164 17.12 0.40 -7.19
CA PHE A 164 16.80 -0.83 -6.46
C PHE A 164 15.77 -1.74 -7.15
N ILE A 165 15.14 -1.33 -8.26
CA ILE A 165 14.06 -2.09 -8.90
C ILE A 165 14.45 -3.53 -9.25
N LYS A 166 15.72 -3.77 -9.56
CA LYS A 166 16.26 -5.11 -9.83
C LYS A 166 16.27 -6.04 -8.61
N TYR A 167 16.08 -5.49 -7.42
CA TYR A 167 15.94 -6.26 -6.18
C TYR A 167 14.48 -6.43 -5.74
N VAL A 168 13.53 -5.88 -6.51
CA VAL A 168 12.10 -6.00 -6.26
C VAL A 168 11.53 -7.15 -7.07
N ASP A 169 10.84 -8.09 -6.41
CA ASP A 169 10.17 -9.19 -7.10
C ASP A 169 8.75 -8.80 -7.57
N ILE A 170 8.02 -8.02 -6.78
CA ILE A 170 6.60 -7.73 -6.97
C ILE A 170 6.36 -6.23 -6.93
N ILE A 171 5.68 -5.69 -7.95
CA ILE A 171 5.17 -4.32 -7.93
C ILE A 171 3.65 -4.32 -8.06
N MET A 172 2.99 -3.53 -7.22
CA MET A 172 1.56 -3.31 -7.25
C MET A 172 1.33 -1.80 -7.39
N ILE A 173 0.65 -1.41 -8.46
CA ILE A 173 0.48 0.01 -8.86
C ILE A 173 -0.90 0.21 -9.46
N ASP A 174 -1.38 1.47 -9.48
CA ASP A 174 -2.56 1.80 -10.25
C ASP A 174 -2.26 2.09 -11.73
N GLU A 175 -3.31 2.27 -12.56
CA GLU A 175 -3.19 2.54 -13.99
C GLU A 175 -2.37 3.84 -14.25
N ASN A 176 -2.62 4.91 -13.48
CA ASN A 176 -1.90 6.18 -13.65
C ASN A 176 -0.44 6.06 -13.22
N GLU A 177 -0.17 5.37 -12.13
CA GLU A 177 1.19 5.08 -11.66
C GLU A 177 1.95 4.27 -12.70
N ALA A 178 1.34 3.23 -13.26
CA ALA A 178 1.96 2.39 -14.30
C ALA A 178 2.40 3.20 -15.52
N LEU A 179 1.52 4.07 -16.04
CA LEU A 179 1.81 4.92 -17.18
C LEU A 179 2.90 5.95 -16.86
N ASN A 180 2.86 6.57 -15.68
CA ASN A 180 3.84 7.60 -15.30
C ASN A 180 5.20 7.01 -14.94
N ILE A 181 5.25 5.85 -14.27
CA ILE A 181 6.50 5.14 -13.96
C ILE A 181 7.17 4.70 -15.23
N SER A 182 6.44 4.10 -16.16
CA SER A 182 7.00 3.53 -17.38
C SER A 182 7.22 4.56 -18.52
N GLY A 183 6.45 5.65 -18.51
CA GLY A 183 6.38 6.60 -19.64
C GLY A 183 5.71 6.00 -20.88
N LYS A 184 4.90 4.93 -20.72
CA LYS A 184 4.18 4.26 -21.81
C LYS A 184 2.75 4.79 -21.93
N ASN A 185 2.11 4.47 -23.07
CA ASN A 185 0.77 4.95 -23.36
C ASN A 185 -0.34 3.96 -23.00
N THR A 186 0.00 2.69 -22.82
CA THR A 186 -0.94 1.63 -22.44
C THR A 186 -0.42 0.82 -21.25
N ILE A 187 -1.33 0.25 -20.47
CA ILE A 187 -0.95 -0.58 -19.31
C ILE A 187 -0.24 -1.87 -19.72
N GLN A 188 -0.54 -2.41 -20.90
CA GLN A 188 0.14 -3.58 -21.44
C GLN A 188 1.60 -3.27 -21.79
N GLU A 189 1.84 -2.13 -22.42
CA GLU A 189 3.20 -1.64 -22.67
C GLU A 189 3.95 -1.34 -21.37
N ALA A 190 3.27 -0.72 -20.39
CA ALA A 190 3.82 -0.46 -19.07
C ALA A 190 4.20 -1.77 -18.34
N ALA A 191 3.31 -2.76 -18.33
CA ALA A 191 3.59 -4.07 -17.74
C ALA A 191 4.79 -4.77 -18.40
N ASN A 192 4.87 -4.74 -19.74
CA ASN A 192 6.03 -5.30 -20.46
C ASN A 192 7.33 -4.54 -20.17
N PHE A 193 7.25 -3.22 -20.11
CA PHE A 193 8.40 -2.39 -19.75
C PHE A 193 8.93 -2.70 -18.36
N LEU A 194 8.05 -2.75 -17.36
CA LEU A 194 8.40 -3.05 -15.97
C LEU A 194 8.97 -4.46 -15.80
N TYR A 195 8.43 -5.43 -16.54
CA TYR A 195 8.98 -6.78 -16.56
C TYR A 195 10.41 -6.80 -17.12
N ASN A 196 10.67 -6.05 -18.18
CA ASN A 196 12.00 -5.94 -18.80
C ASN A 196 13.01 -5.18 -17.91
N GLU A 197 12.55 -4.32 -17.00
CA GLU A 197 13.39 -3.67 -15.97
C GLU A 197 13.77 -4.63 -14.82
N GLY A 198 13.26 -5.87 -14.82
CA GLY A 198 13.67 -6.94 -13.91
C GLY A 198 12.63 -7.36 -12.87
N LEU A 199 11.45 -6.73 -12.86
CA LEU A 199 10.33 -7.13 -12.00
C LEU A 199 9.76 -8.48 -12.44
N LYS A 200 9.54 -9.39 -11.49
CA LYS A 200 9.03 -10.74 -11.79
C LYS A 200 7.52 -10.83 -11.81
N THR A 201 6.86 -10.00 -11.01
CA THR A 201 5.41 -10.00 -10.83
C THR A 201 4.90 -8.56 -10.82
N ILE A 202 3.99 -8.24 -11.72
CA ILE A 202 3.40 -6.93 -11.87
C ILE A 202 1.88 -7.06 -11.70
N ALA A 203 1.28 -6.20 -10.88
CA ALA A 203 -0.16 -6.04 -10.76
C ALA A 203 -0.53 -4.57 -10.99
N ILE A 204 -1.33 -4.29 -12.02
CA ILE A 204 -1.80 -2.95 -12.36
C ILE A 204 -3.29 -2.86 -12.04
N LYS A 205 -3.61 -2.18 -10.95
CA LYS A 205 -4.97 -1.98 -10.42
C LYS A 205 -5.72 -0.97 -11.27
N GLN A 206 -6.96 -1.28 -11.70
CA GLN A 206 -7.76 -0.47 -12.61
C GLN A 206 -9.16 -0.16 -12.05
N GLY A 207 -9.31 -0.17 -10.73
CA GLY A 207 -10.59 0.07 -10.06
C GLY A 207 -11.69 -0.88 -10.53
N ALA A 208 -12.79 -0.34 -11.04
CA ALA A 208 -13.93 -1.14 -11.50
C ALA A 208 -13.66 -2.06 -12.70
N LYS A 209 -12.52 -1.89 -13.37
CA LYS A 209 -12.10 -2.82 -14.46
C LYS A 209 -11.35 -4.05 -13.90
N GLY A 210 -10.93 -4.04 -12.63
CA GLY A 210 -10.17 -5.11 -12.01
C GLY A 210 -8.66 -4.86 -12.01
N VAL A 211 -7.87 -5.86 -12.39
CA VAL A 211 -6.40 -5.78 -12.38
C VAL A 211 -5.80 -6.49 -13.59
N LEU A 212 -4.79 -5.89 -14.20
CA LEU A 212 -3.90 -6.56 -15.14
C LEU A 212 -2.72 -7.15 -14.36
N VAL A 213 -2.51 -8.46 -14.46
CA VAL A 213 -1.35 -9.12 -13.88
C VAL A 213 -0.40 -9.62 -14.96
N LYS A 214 0.91 -9.54 -14.68
CA LYS A 214 1.95 -10.06 -15.56
C LYS A 214 3.08 -10.72 -14.77
N ASN A 215 3.52 -11.86 -15.25
CA ASN A 215 4.79 -12.49 -14.90
C ASN A 215 5.46 -13.10 -16.16
N GLU A 216 6.38 -14.02 -15.97
CA GLU A 216 7.04 -14.72 -17.09
C GLU A 216 6.07 -15.52 -17.96
N LEU A 217 5.07 -16.15 -17.35
CA LEU A 217 4.17 -17.12 -18.00
C LEU A 217 2.92 -16.48 -18.59
N VAL A 218 2.41 -15.44 -17.96
CA VAL A 218 1.10 -14.86 -18.30
C VAL A 218 1.10 -13.34 -18.28
N MET A 219 0.21 -12.76 -19.08
CA MET A 219 -0.32 -11.39 -18.93
C MET A 219 -1.82 -11.48 -19.06
N GLU A 220 -2.56 -11.27 -17.98
CA GLU A 220 -4.00 -11.53 -17.92
C GLU A 220 -4.77 -10.44 -17.18
N GLN A 221 -5.94 -10.12 -17.71
CA GLN A 221 -6.89 -9.19 -17.10
C GLN A 221 -7.86 -9.97 -16.20
N ILE A 222 -7.80 -9.71 -14.90
CA ILE A 222 -8.74 -10.25 -13.92
C ILE A 222 -9.84 -9.22 -13.67
N PRO A 223 -11.10 -9.52 -13.94
CA PRO A 223 -12.20 -8.56 -13.78
C PRO A 223 -12.46 -8.24 -12.30
N ALA A 224 -12.94 -7.02 -12.04
CA ALA A 224 -13.38 -6.64 -10.71
C ALA A 224 -14.60 -7.46 -10.27
N ILE A 225 -14.73 -7.70 -8.98
CA ILE A 225 -15.93 -8.22 -8.34
C ILE A 225 -16.73 -7.01 -7.82
N PRO A 226 -17.96 -6.79 -8.29
CA PRO A 226 -18.79 -5.71 -7.76
C PRO A 226 -19.08 -5.94 -6.26
N PRO A 227 -19.00 -4.91 -5.39
CA PRO A 227 -19.42 -5.04 -4.00
C PRO A 227 -20.93 -5.20 -3.92
N LYS A 228 -21.42 -5.76 -2.82
CA LYS A 228 -22.87 -5.82 -2.54
C LYS A 228 -23.43 -4.40 -2.34
N GLU A 229 -22.68 -3.58 -1.62
CA GLU A 229 -22.95 -2.17 -1.40
C GLU A 229 -21.65 -1.38 -1.48
N PHE A 230 -21.64 -0.29 -2.24
CA PHE A 230 -20.48 0.59 -2.30
C PHE A 230 -20.64 1.69 -1.24
N VAL A 231 -19.72 1.72 -0.27
CA VAL A 231 -19.68 2.72 0.81
C VAL A 231 -18.52 3.68 0.64
N ASP A 232 -17.29 3.15 0.55
CA ASP A 232 -16.07 3.96 0.53
C ASP A 232 -14.96 3.23 -0.24
N SER A 233 -14.23 3.94 -1.10
CA SER A 233 -13.11 3.38 -1.87
C SER A 233 -11.73 3.60 -1.21
N ILE A 234 -11.67 4.25 -0.05
CA ILE A 234 -10.41 4.50 0.65
C ILE A 234 -9.79 3.16 1.07
N GLY A 235 -8.49 2.99 0.78
CA GLY A 235 -7.77 1.77 1.12
C GLY A 235 -8.10 0.55 0.25
N ALA A 236 -8.92 0.68 -0.81
CA ALA A 236 -9.23 -0.45 -1.70
C ALA A 236 -7.98 -0.99 -2.42
N GLY A 237 -7.06 -0.11 -2.84
CA GLY A 237 -5.77 -0.50 -3.41
C GLY A 237 -4.92 -1.28 -2.43
N ASP A 238 -4.78 -0.77 -1.21
CA ASP A 238 -4.03 -1.43 -0.13
C ASP A 238 -4.68 -2.76 0.30
N SER A 239 -6.00 -2.85 0.19
CA SER A 239 -6.75 -4.09 0.43
C SER A 239 -6.50 -5.13 -0.66
N PHE A 240 -6.44 -4.69 -1.93
CA PHE A 240 -5.99 -5.55 -3.02
C PHE A 240 -4.59 -6.07 -2.74
N ASP A 241 -3.67 -5.19 -2.38
CA ASP A 241 -2.27 -5.54 -2.13
C ASP A 241 -2.15 -6.59 -1.02
N ALA A 242 -2.87 -6.43 0.09
CA ALA A 242 -2.88 -7.41 1.17
C ALA A 242 -3.41 -8.79 0.71
N GLY A 243 -4.52 -8.83 -0.03
CA GLY A 243 -5.10 -10.07 -0.55
C GLY A 243 -4.20 -10.75 -1.59
N PHE A 244 -3.58 -9.97 -2.47
CA PHE A 244 -2.65 -10.45 -3.49
C PHE A 244 -1.37 -11.01 -2.89
N LEU A 245 -0.75 -10.27 -1.98
CA LEU A 245 0.45 -10.72 -1.25
C LEU A 245 0.16 -11.98 -0.43
N GLN A 246 -1.00 -12.07 0.21
CA GLN A 246 -1.43 -13.29 0.90
C GLN A 246 -1.46 -14.50 -0.04
N GLY A 247 -2.06 -14.34 -1.23
CA GLY A 247 -2.09 -15.42 -2.22
C GLY A 247 -0.69 -15.88 -2.64
N LEU A 248 0.23 -14.93 -2.86
CA LEU A 248 1.62 -15.24 -3.22
C LEU A 248 2.44 -15.85 -2.07
N LEU A 249 2.15 -15.48 -0.82
CA LEU A 249 2.74 -16.11 0.37
C LEU A 249 2.29 -17.56 0.54
N GLU A 250 1.07 -17.87 0.09
CA GLU A 250 0.50 -19.23 0.07
C GLU A 250 0.89 -20.02 -1.18
N GLU A 251 1.87 -19.53 -1.93
CA GLU A 251 2.38 -20.18 -3.16
C GLU A 251 1.31 -20.42 -4.24
N LYS A 252 0.22 -19.65 -4.21
CA LYS A 252 -0.75 -19.66 -5.31
C LYS A 252 -0.13 -19.07 -6.58
N ASP A 253 -0.63 -19.53 -7.74
CA ASP A 253 -0.31 -18.88 -9.00
C ASP A 253 -0.80 -17.42 -9.01
N ILE A 254 -0.23 -16.61 -9.91
CA ILE A 254 -0.49 -15.17 -9.98
C ILE A 254 -1.97 -14.83 -10.23
N ILE A 255 -2.68 -15.66 -11.00
CA ILE A 255 -4.11 -15.46 -11.32
C ILE A 255 -4.95 -15.71 -10.08
N SER A 256 -4.70 -16.80 -9.36
CA SER A 256 -5.36 -17.13 -8.10
C SER A 256 -5.08 -16.08 -7.02
N ALA A 257 -3.83 -15.62 -6.90
CA ALA A 257 -3.46 -14.54 -5.99
C ALA A 257 -4.19 -13.23 -6.35
N ALA A 258 -4.26 -12.88 -7.64
CA ALA A 258 -4.98 -11.69 -8.11
C ALA A 258 -6.48 -11.76 -7.82
N LYS A 259 -7.12 -12.90 -7.97
CA LYS A 259 -8.52 -13.12 -7.59
C LYS A 259 -8.75 -12.89 -6.10
N MET A 260 -7.81 -13.32 -5.23
CA MET A 260 -7.85 -13.01 -3.81
C MET A 260 -7.74 -11.51 -3.54
N GLY A 261 -6.82 -10.82 -4.21
CA GLY A 261 -6.68 -9.36 -4.13
C GLY A 261 -7.95 -8.63 -4.57
N VAL A 262 -8.52 -9.00 -5.72
CA VAL A 262 -9.77 -8.42 -6.23
C VAL A 262 -10.94 -8.65 -5.26
N LYS A 263 -11.05 -9.84 -4.68
CA LYS A 263 -12.09 -10.16 -3.69
C LYS A 263 -11.90 -9.35 -2.40
N ALA A 264 -10.66 -9.24 -1.91
CA ALA A 264 -10.33 -8.43 -0.74
C ALA A 264 -10.71 -6.95 -0.96
N ALA A 265 -10.33 -6.38 -2.09
CA ALA A 265 -10.68 -5.01 -2.46
C ALA A 265 -12.19 -4.80 -2.57
N SER A 266 -12.92 -5.73 -3.19
CA SER A 266 -14.38 -5.67 -3.31
C SER A 266 -15.07 -5.62 -1.94
N LEU A 267 -14.66 -6.49 -1.01
CA LEU A 267 -15.23 -6.54 0.33
C LEU A 267 -14.84 -5.32 1.18
N SER A 268 -13.63 -4.79 0.99
CA SER A 268 -13.14 -3.64 1.78
C SER A 268 -13.90 -2.34 1.51
N ILE A 269 -14.53 -2.20 0.35
CA ILE A 269 -15.31 -1.01 -0.02
C ILE A 269 -16.77 -1.05 0.42
N GLU A 270 -17.19 -2.10 1.15
CA GLU A 270 -18.53 -2.26 1.71
C GLU A 270 -18.69 -1.58 3.09
N ALA A 271 -17.61 -0.98 3.65
CA ALA A 271 -17.67 -0.13 4.84
C ALA A 271 -16.64 1.01 4.74
N THR A 272 -16.69 1.93 5.69
CA THR A 272 -15.78 3.09 5.72
C THR A 272 -14.37 2.68 6.14
N GLY A 273 -13.34 3.22 5.45
CA GLY A 273 -11.96 3.24 5.91
C GLY A 273 -11.11 2.03 5.59
N GLY A 274 -11.53 1.15 4.65
CA GLY A 274 -10.66 0.15 4.01
C GLY A 274 -10.12 -1.00 4.88
N THR A 275 -10.35 -0.99 6.19
CA THR A 275 -9.93 -2.06 7.12
C THR A 275 -11.10 -2.69 7.86
N GLU A 276 -12.20 -1.98 8.04
CA GLU A 276 -13.33 -2.43 8.84
C GLU A 276 -14.02 -3.64 8.20
N SER A 277 -14.41 -3.53 6.94
CA SER A 277 -15.01 -4.61 6.14
C SER A 277 -13.99 -5.53 5.45
N PHE A 278 -12.69 -5.30 5.63
CA PHE A 278 -11.67 -6.18 5.08
C PHE A 278 -11.90 -7.63 5.56
N PRO A 279 -11.87 -8.62 4.65
CA PRO A 279 -12.23 -10.00 4.96
C PRO A 279 -11.24 -10.70 5.92
N PHE A 280 -11.73 -11.71 6.63
CA PHE A 280 -10.87 -12.71 7.27
C PHE A 280 -10.40 -13.74 6.25
N ARG A 281 -9.36 -14.50 6.62
CA ARG A 281 -8.76 -15.53 5.76
C ARG A 281 -9.76 -16.51 5.17
N LYS A 282 -10.75 -16.94 5.95
CA LYS A 282 -11.81 -17.88 5.52
C LYS A 282 -12.77 -17.31 4.47
N ASP A 283 -12.78 -16.00 4.29
CA ASP A 283 -13.69 -15.30 3.39
C ASP A 283 -13.05 -15.01 2.01
N LEU A 284 -11.74 -15.22 1.87
CA LEU A 284 -10.96 -15.14 0.64
C LEU A 284 -10.77 -16.51 -0.01
#